data_2225217d52ca3ae4a6a701b759d958cd
#
_entry.id   2225217d52ca3ae4a6a701b759d958cd
#
_cell.length_a   1.000
_cell.length_b   1.000
_cell.length_c   1.000
_cell.angle_alpha   90.00
_cell.angle_beta   90.00
_cell.angle_gamma   90.00
#
_symmetry.space_group_name_H-M   'P 1'
#
loop_
_entity.id
_entity.type
_entity.pdbx_description
1 polymer ?
#
loop_
_entity_poly.entity_id
_entity_poly.type
_entity_poly.pdbx_seq_one_letter_code
_entity_poly.pdbx_strand_id
1 'polypeptide(L)'
;ALPIFTDEWIGELKQSLDRLAEQSSGQVHVSVDALKKWLADSHQIEHDFPQNDWRLSHNDLNWSNLCAPKLSIVDWEWHGLSPVGFDPGLLIAYSCMNEQLVHRLENAFAPFFETFTGRAAQAFAVDQLRSATASGWLDPQMLRPLDIMFERLNRQLLLTYHDMKKRSFAG
;
A
#
# COMPACT_ATOMS: atom_id res chain seq x y z
N ALA A 1 -16.24 -21.93 2.53
CA ALA A 1 -15.91 -21.11 3.69
C ALA A 1 -16.58 -19.76 3.55
N LEU A 2 -17.34 -19.37 4.52
CA LEU A 2 -17.99 -18.05 4.56
C LEU A 2 -16.89 -16.98 4.55
N PRO A 3 -17.09 -15.89 3.80
CA PRO A 3 -16.17 -14.77 3.89
C PRO A 3 -16.26 -14.20 5.31
N ILE A 4 -15.25 -14.45 6.10
CA ILE A 4 -15.08 -13.83 7.42
C ILE A 4 -15.03 -12.30 7.26
N PHE A 5 -14.64 -11.82 6.08
CA PHE A 5 -14.49 -10.42 5.73
C PHE A 5 -15.65 -9.97 4.84
N THR A 6 -16.73 -9.49 5.47
CA THR A 6 -17.86 -8.87 4.77
C THR A 6 -17.46 -7.50 4.23
N ASP A 7 -18.23 -6.93 3.31
CA ASP A 7 -18.00 -5.56 2.83
C ASP A 7 -18.16 -4.52 3.94
N GLU A 8 -19.04 -4.78 4.92
CA GLU A 8 -19.19 -3.97 6.13
C GLU A 8 -17.91 -3.99 6.96
N TRP A 9 -17.33 -5.17 7.20
CA TRP A 9 -16.08 -5.32 7.96
C TRP A 9 -14.91 -4.63 7.22
N ILE A 10 -14.81 -4.76 5.90
CA ILE A 10 -13.81 -4.06 5.08
C ILE A 10 -14.03 -2.53 5.16
N GLY A 11 -15.29 -2.09 5.18
CA GLY A 11 -15.65 -0.69 5.37
C GLY A 11 -15.22 -0.15 6.74
N GLU A 12 -15.40 -0.92 7.82
CA GLU A 12 -14.92 -0.58 9.16
C GLU A 12 -13.38 -0.48 9.21
N LEU A 13 -12.69 -1.40 8.54
CA LEU A 13 -11.23 -1.36 8.43
C LEU A 13 -10.78 -0.09 7.70
N LYS A 14 -11.40 0.22 6.55
CA LYS A 14 -11.12 1.47 5.83
C LYS A 14 -11.28 2.71 6.71
N GLN A 15 -12.41 2.81 7.42
CA GLN A 15 -12.66 3.93 8.34
C GLN A 15 -11.62 4.01 9.47
N SER A 16 -11.13 2.87 9.94
CA SER A 16 -10.09 2.82 10.96
C SER A 16 -8.76 3.33 10.42
N LEU A 17 -8.41 2.96 9.20
CA LEU A 17 -7.22 3.47 8.51
C LEU A 17 -7.35 4.97 8.16
N ASP A 18 -8.53 5.43 7.75
CA ASP A 18 -8.80 6.85 7.53
C ASP A 18 -8.55 7.67 8.81
N ARG A 19 -9.09 7.23 9.95
CA ARG A 19 -8.88 7.89 11.25
C ARG A 19 -7.41 7.88 11.68
N LEU A 20 -6.70 6.78 11.41
CA LEU A 20 -5.27 6.69 11.68
C LEU A 20 -4.50 7.71 10.83
N ALA A 21 -4.85 7.82 9.56
CA ALA A 21 -4.26 8.76 8.61
C ALA A 21 -4.58 10.25 8.88
N GLU A 22 -5.48 10.57 9.80
CA GLU A 22 -5.66 11.96 10.31
C GLU A 22 -4.47 12.41 11.16
N GLN A 23 -3.70 11.47 11.70
CA GLN A 23 -2.54 11.76 12.53
C GLN A 23 -1.28 11.94 11.67
N SER A 24 -0.54 13.00 11.93
CA SER A 24 0.68 13.37 11.19
C SER A 24 1.92 13.47 12.08
N SER A 25 1.82 13.02 13.32
CA SER A 25 2.93 13.04 14.28
C SER A 25 3.33 11.63 14.67
N GLY A 26 4.61 11.37 14.71
CA GLY A 26 5.13 10.06 15.07
C GLY A 26 6.54 9.84 14.54
N GLN A 27 7.12 8.71 14.90
CA GLN A 27 8.40 8.28 14.37
C GLN A 27 8.24 7.86 12.90
N VAL A 28 9.20 8.21 12.06
CA VAL A 28 9.14 7.83 10.63
C VAL A 28 9.52 6.36 10.47
N HIS A 29 8.66 5.57 9.84
CA HIS A 29 8.91 4.18 9.48
C HIS A 29 9.37 4.05 8.03
N VAL A 30 8.59 4.54 7.07
CA VAL A 30 9.02 4.64 5.67
C VAL A 30 9.36 6.08 5.37
N SER A 31 10.64 6.40 5.17
CA SER A 31 11.07 7.77 4.91
C SER A 31 10.74 8.22 3.48
N VAL A 32 10.62 9.52 3.30
CA VAL A 32 10.51 10.14 1.96
C VAL A 32 11.67 9.72 1.08
N ASP A 33 12.90 9.72 1.63
CA ASP A 33 14.11 9.36 0.89
C ASP A 33 14.11 7.88 0.46
N ALA A 34 13.56 6.97 1.28
CA ALA A 34 13.43 5.57 0.91
C ALA A 34 12.51 5.39 -0.31
N LEU A 35 11.37 6.07 -0.34
CA LEU A 35 10.45 6.00 -1.46
C LEU A 35 11.02 6.69 -2.72
N LYS A 36 11.69 7.84 -2.56
CA LYS A 36 12.41 8.52 -3.66
C LYS A 36 13.49 7.62 -4.26
N LYS A 37 14.31 7.02 -3.41
CA LYS A 37 15.37 6.11 -3.86
C LYS A 37 14.80 4.91 -4.61
N TRP A 38 13.74 4.30 -4.08
CA TRP A 38 13.08 3.16 -4.74
C TRP A 38 12.55 3.55 -6.12
N LEU A 39 11.91 4.73 -6.28
CA LEU A 39 11.43 5.22 -7.58
C LEU A 39 12.58 5.47 -8.54
N ALA A 40 13.67 6.08 -8.08
CA ALA A 40 14.82 6.35 -8.93
C ALA A 40 15.49 5.06 -9.41
N ASP A 41 15.70 4.10 -8.50
CA ASP A 41 16.38 2.85 -8.79
C ASP A 41 15.53 1.93 -9.69
N SER A 42 14.22 1.85 -9.43
CA SER A 42 13.35 0.89 -10.12
C SER A 42 12.67 1.45 -11.38
N HIS A 43 12.50 2.76 -11.48
CA HIS A 43 11.69 3.38 -12.54
C HIS A 43 12.37 4.57 -13.22
N GLN A 44 13.55 4.98 -12.79
CA GLN A 44 14.26 6.20 -13.22
C GLN A 44 13.36 7.46 -13.10
N ILE A 45 12.51 7.47 -12.08
CA ILE A 45 11.63 8.59 -11.75
C ILE A 45 12.23 9.40 -10.61
N GLU A 46 12.41 10.70 -10.86
CA GLU A 46 12.69 11.69 -9.83
C GLU A 46 11.40 12.47 -9.52
N HIS A 47 10.96 12.40 -8.26
CA HIS A 47 9.74 13.06 -7.81
C HIS A 47 9.89 13.53 -6.37
N ASP A 48 9.42 14.75 -6.10
CA ASP A 48 9.33 15.29 -4.75
C ASP A 48 7.93 15.01 -4.18
N PHE A 49 7.90 14.30 -3.05
CA PHE A 49 6.67 13.95 -2.38
C PHE A 49 6.28 15.03 -1.36
N PRO A 50 4.99 15.43 -1.31
CA PRO A 50 4.51 16.31 -0.25
C PRO A 50 4.64 15.64 1.12
N GLN A 51 5.24 16.32 2.10
CA GLN A 51 5.35 15.79 3.46
C GLN A 51 3.99 15.49 4.10
N ASN A 52 2.95 16.23 3.70
CA ASN A 52 1.59 16.00 4.18
C ASN A 52 0.97 14.67 3.71
N ASP A 53 1.63 13.95 2.81
CA ASP A 53 1.23 12.61 2.40
C ASP A 53 1.78 11.51 3.33
N TRP A 54 2.63 11.86 4.32
CA TRP A 54 3.09 10.96 5.38
C TRP A 54 2.15 11.02 6.57
N ARG A 55 1.55 9.90 6.89
CA ARG A 55 0.55 9.76 7.94
C ARG A 55 0.88 8.58 8.84
N LEU A 56 0.30 8.62 10.06
CA LEU A 56 0.45 7.51 10.97
C LEU A 56 -0.15 6.25 10.36
N SER A 57 0.61 5.18 10.38
CA SER A 57 0.32 3.89 9.75
C SER A 57 0.69 2.76 10.69
N HIS A 58 0.10 1.59 10.50
CA HIS A 58 0.43 0.38 11.24
C HIS A 58 1.78 -0.20 10.82
N ASN A 59 2.07 -0.14 9.51
CA ASN A 59 3.31 -0.58 8.84
C ASN A 59 3.57 -2.09 8.79
N ASP A 60 2.69 -2.88 9.38
CA ASP A 60 2.68 -4.35 9.27
C ASP A 60 1.24 -4.84 9.13
N LEU A 61 0.45 -4.17 8.30
CA LEU A 61 -0.95 -4.52 8.11
C LEU A 61 -1.08 -5.78 7.25
N ASN A 62 -1.26 -6.90 7.93
CA ASN A 62 -1.48 -8.22 7.35
C ASN A 62 -2.66 -8.93 8.04
N TRP A 63 -3.10 -10.05 7.50
CA TRP A 63 -4.27 -10.76 8.00
C TRP A 63 -4.12 -11.32 9.42
N SER A 64 -2.91 -11.64 9.88
CA SER A 64 -2.68 -12.12 11.24
C SER A 64 -2.82 -11.02 12.31
N ASN A 65 -2.72 -9.75 11.89
CA ASN A 65 -2.85 -8.58 12.74
C ASN A 65 -4.28 -8.00 12.77
N LEU A 66 -5.23 -8.70 12.14
CA LEU A 66 -6.63 -8.30 12.03
C LEU A 66 -7.56 -9.34 12.66
N CYS A 67 -8.43 -8.91 13.56
CA CYS A 67 -9.42 -9.77 14.22
C CYS A 67 -10.80 -9.63 13.57
N ALA A 68 -11.52 -10.76 13.51
CA ALA A 68 -12.93 -10.84 13.08
C ALA A 68 -13.70 -11.78 14.02
N PRO A 69 -15.04 -11.70 14.11
CA PRO A 69 -15.95 -10.85 13.34
C PRO A 69 -15.97 -9.39 13.77
N LYS A 70 -15.57 -9.09 15.02
CA LYS A 70 -15.39 -7.71 15.49
C LYS A 70 -14.00 -7.26 15.09
N LEU A 71 -13.92 -6.16 14.33
CA LEU A 71 -12.65 -5.60 13.91
C LEU A 71 -11.81 -5.16 15.10
N SER A 72 -10.59 -5.64 15.17
CA SER A 72 -9.51 -5.09 15.99
C SER A 72 -8.22 -5.20 15.20
N ILE A 73 -7.39 -4.18 15.29
CA ILE A 73 -6.05 -4.16 14.72
C ILE A 73 -5.07 -4.33 15.88
N VAL A 74 -4.22 -5.32 15.82
CA VAL A 74 -3.28 -5.71 16.88
C VAL A 74 -1.83 -5.61 16.38
N ASP A 75 -0.87 -5.78 17.29
CA ASP A 75 0.57 -5.79 16.97
C ASP A 75 1.09 -4.48 16.38
N TRP A 76 1.03 -3.42 17.17
CA TRP A 76 1.40 -2.05 16.82
C TRP A 76 2.89 -1.73 16.96
N GLU A 77 3.77 -2.72 17.07
CA GLU A 77 5.19 -2.47 17.33
C GLU A 77 5.90 -1.67 16.21
N TRP A 78 5.43 -1.78 14.97
CA TRP A 78 5.99 -1.10 13.80
C TRP A 78 5.28 0.20 13.42
N HIS A 79 4.30 0.64 14.23
CA HIS A 79 3.56 1.86 13.90
C HIS A 79 4.48 3.08 13.73
N GLY A 80 4.13 3.96 12.81
CA GLY A 80 4.91 5.16 12.52
C GLY A 80 4.43 5.86 11.25
N LEU A 81 5.10 6.95 10.89
CA LEU A 81 4.76 7.70 9.69
C LEU A 81 5.23 6.95 8.43
N SER A 82 4.32 6.77 7.51
CA SER A 82 4.55 6.19 6.18
C SER A 82 3.70 6.89 5.13
N PRO A 83 4.00 6.73 3.84
CA PRO A 83 3.20 7.36 2.80
C PRO A 83 1.78 6.80 2.81
N VAL A 84 0.80 7.67 2.64
CA VAL A 84 -0.61 7.28 2.47
C VAL A 84 -0.73 6.20 1.40
N GLY A 85 -1.44 5.13 1.71
CA GLY A 85 -1.56 3.98 0.80
C GLY A 85 -0.62 2.81 1.12
N PHE A 86 0.36 2.96 2.03
CA PHE A 86 1.28 1.88 2.37
C PHE A 86 0.56 0.71 3.06
N ASP A 87 -0.17 0.96 4.15
CA ASP A 87 -0.94 -0.08 4.86
C ASP A 87 -1.98 -0.79 3.98
N PRO A 88 -2.87 -0.06 3.25
CA PRO A 88 -3.79 -0.74 2.32
C PRO A 88 -3.04 -1.49 1.21
N GLY A 89 -1.91 -0.97 0.76
CA GLY A 89 -1.04 -1.65 -0.21
C GLY A 89 -0.47 -2.98 0.31
N LEU A 90 -0.01 -3.01 1.56
CA LEU A 90 0.44 -4.25 2.23
C LEU A 90 -0.68 -5.28 2.29
N LEU A 91 -1.87 -4.90 2.77
CA LEU A 91 -2.99 -5.84 2.93
C LEU A 91 -3.44 -6.41 1.58
N ILE A 92 -3.49 -5.58 0.52
CA ILE A 92 -3.77 -6.04 -0.84
C ILE A 92 -2.70 -7.03 -1.30
N ALA A 93 -1.42 -6.74 -1.07
CA ALA A 93 -0.31 -7.61 -1.45
C ALA A 93 -0.36 -8.96 -0.70
N TYR A 94 -0.64 -8.96 0.60
CA TYR A 94 -0.87 -10.20 1.36
C TYR A 94 -2.08 -11.01 0.89
N SER A 95 -2.99 -10.39 0.15
CA SER A 95 -4.18 -11.04 -0.41
C SER A 95 -3.95 -11.61 -1.81
N CYS A 96 -2.75 -11.53 -2.37
CA CYS A 96 -2.43 -11.81 -3.76
C CYS A 96 -2.85 -13.21 -4.27
N MET A 97 -3.03 -14.18 -3.37
CA MET A 97 -3.49 -15.53 -3.69
C MET A 97 -5.02 -15.63 -3.89
N ASN A 98 -5.77 -14.57 -3.61
CA ASN A 98 -7.22 -14.52 -3.75
C ASN A 98 -7.65 -13.29 -4.57
N GLU A 99 -7.81 -13.48 -5.88
CA GLU A 99 -8.12 -12.41 -6.82
C GLU A 99 -9.43 -11.66 -6.48
N GLN A 100 -10.46 -12.38 -6.02
CA GLN A 100 -11.72 -11.75 -5.63
C GLN A 100 -11.54 -10.83 -4.42
N LEU A 101 -10.75 -11.26 -3.44
CA LEU A 101 -10.46 -10.45 -2.26
C LEU A 101 -9.60 -9.24 -2.63
N VAL A 102 -8.57 -9.42 -3.47
CA VAL A 102 -7.78 -8.31 -4.01
C VAL A 102 -8.68 -7.25 -4.63
N HIS A 103 -9.60 -7.67 -5.50
CA HIS A 103 -10.51 -6.73 -6.18
C HIS A 103 -11.43 -5.97 -5.22
N ARG A 104 -11.96 -6.67 -4.21
CA ARG A 104 -12.79 -6.02 -3.16
C ARG A 104 -11.99 -5.01 -2.36
N LEU A 105 -10.76 -5.34 -1.97
CA LEU A 105 -9.88 -4.43 -1.22
C LEU A 105 -9.44 -3.23 -2.07
N GLU A 106 -9.08 -3.44 -3.33
CA GLU A 106 -8.73 -2.37 -4.25
C GLU A 106 -9.89 -1.38 -4.43
N ASN A 107 -11.13 -1.87 -4.54
CA ASN A 107 -12.31 -1.02 -4.62
C ASN A 107 -12.56 -0.24 -3.31
N ALA A 108 -12.47 -0.91 -2.17
CA ALA A 108 -12.70 -0.27 -0.87
C ALA A 108 -11.64 0.78 -0.55
N PHE A 109 -10.39 0.51 -0.91
CA PHE A 109 -9.25 1.37 -0.61
C PHE A 109 -8.86 2.32 -1.75
N ALA A 110 -9.64 2.36 -2.84
CA ALA A 110 -9.37 3.22 -4.00
C ALA A 110 -9.00 4.68 -3.63
N PRO A 111 -9.67 5.34 -2.65
CA PRO A 111 -9.32 6.71 -2.27
C PRO A 111 -7.87 6.88 -1.79
N PHE A 112 -7.26 5.86 -1.19
CA PHE A 112 -5.85 5.93 -0.77
C PHE A 112 -4.88 5.97 -1.96
N PHE A 113 -5.31 5.57 -3.15
CA PHE A 113 -4.50 5.46 -4.37
C PHE A 113 -4.81 6.51 -5.43
N GLU A 114 -5.56 7.55 -5.08
CA GLU A 114 -5.90 8.65 -6.01
C GLU A 114 -4.70 9.55 -6.31
N THR A 115 -3.80 9.72 -5.34
CA THR A 115 -2.59 10.53 -5.49
C THR A 115 -1.43 9.72 -6.07
N PHE A 116 -0.44 10.42 -6.63
CA PHE A 116 0.80 9.77 -7.08
C PHE A 116 1.53 9.11 -5.90
N THR A 117 1.57 9.75 -4.73
CA THR A 117 2.14 9.19 -3.51
C THR A 117 1.46 7.89 -3.12
N GLY A 118 0.13 7.83 -3.13
CA GLY A 118 -0.63 6.62 -2.79
C GLY A 118 -0.36 5.47 -3.76
N ARG A 119 -0.27 5.75 -5.07
CA ARG A 119 0.10 4.75 -6.09
C ARG A 119 1.53 4.25 -5.92
N ALA A 120 2.46 5.15 -5.67
CA ALA A 120 3.86 4.80 -5.40
C ALA A 120 3.97 3.96 -4.12
N ALA A 121 3.25 4.33 -3.07
CA ALA A 121 3.21 3.58 -1.80
C ALA A 121 2.64 2.17 -1.99
N GLN A 122 1.57 2.00 -2.78
CA GLN A 122 1.01 0.69 -3.09
C GLN A 122 2.03 -0.19 -3.86
N ALA A 123 2.64 0.34 -4.90
CA ALA A 123 3.64 -0.40 -5.68
C ALA A 123 4.88 -0.75 -4.84
N PHE A 124 5.32 0.16 -3.98
CA PHE A 124 6.41 -0.06 -3.03
C PHE A 124 6.07 -1.17 -2.03
N ALA A 125 4.87 -1.17 -1.45
CA ALA A 125 4.42 -2.21 -0.54
C ALA A 125 4.43 -3.60 -1.20
N VAL A 126 3.94 -3.70 -2.44
CA VAL A 126 3.97 -4.95 -3.21
C VAL A 126 5.41 -5.40 -3.47
N ASP A 127 6.32 -4.48 -3.81
CA ASP A 127 7.73 -4.80 -4.05
C ASP A 127 8.45 -5.28 -2.78
N GLN A 128 8.11 -4.72 -1.62
CA GLN A 128 8.61 -5.21 -0.32
C GLN A 128 8.23 -6.68 -0.10
N LEU A 129 6.97 -7.06 -0.35
CA LEU A 129 6.52 -8.45 -0.20
C LEU A 129 7.15 -9.37 -1.27
N ARG A 130 7.32 -8.90 -2.50
CA ARG A 130 8.04 -9.64 -3.55
C ARG A 130 9.46 -9.98 -3.10
N SER A 131 10.17 -8.99 -2.60
CA SER A 131 11.55 -9.15 -2.11
C SER A 131 11.63 -10.11 -0.92
N ALA A 132 10.69 -9.98 0.04
CA ALA A 132 10.58 -10.89 1.17
C ALA A 132 10.29 -12.34 0.73
N THR A 133 9.38 -12.51 -0.24
CA THR A 133 9.04 -13.83 -0.80
C THR A 133 10.23 -14.44 -1.54
N ALA A 134 10.91 -13.66 -2.37
CA ALA A 134 12.10 -14.11 -3.11
C ALA A 134 13.26 -14.49 -2.18
N SER A 135 13.34 -13.86 -1.00
CA SER A 135 14.34 -14.16 0.04
C SER A 135 13.94 -15.31 0.96
N GLY A 136 12.77 -15.95 0.74
CA GLY A 136 12.31 -17.10 1.51
C GLY A 136 11.64 -16.78 2.86
N TRP A 137 11.29 -15.51 3.11
CA TRP A 137 10.59 -15.08 4.32
C TRP A 137 9.08 -15.34 4.28
N LEU A 138 8.50 -15.46 3.08
CA LEU A 138 7.08 -15.69 2.85
C LEU A 138 6.88 -16.93 1.97
N ASP A 139 5.62 -17.37 1.85
CA ASP A 139 5.25 -18.52 1.01
C ASP A 139 5.70 -18.29 -0.45
N PRO A 140 6.57 -19.14 -1.01
CA PRO A 140 7.05 -18.97 -2.38
C PRO A 140 5.95 -18.98 -3.45
N GLN A 141 4.77 -19.53 -3.14
CA GLN A 141 3.62 -19.51 -4.04
C GLN A 141 3.09 -18.09 -4.29
N MET A 142 3.36 -17.16 -3.38
CA MET A 142 2.99 -15.74 -3.53
C MET A 142 3.80 -15.02 -4.61
N LEU A 143 4.99 -15.51 -4.98
CA LEU A 143 5.91 -14.75 -5.83
C LEU A 143 5.29 -14.40 -7.19
N ARG A 144 4.73 -15.38 -7.88
CA ARG A 144 4.12 -15.15 -9.21
C ARG A 144 2.91 -14.20 -9.17
N PRO A 145 1.94 -14.36 -8.27
CA PRO A 145 0.85 -13.38 -8.10
C PRO A 145 1.35 -11.97 -7.77
N LEU A 146 2.36 -11.84 -6.92
CA LEU A 146 2.97 -10.56 -6.58
C LEU A 146 3.69 -9.93 -7.79
N ASP A 147 4.39 -10.72 -8.61
CA ASP A 147 5.02 -10.23 -9.84
C ASP A 147 3.98 -9.65 -10.81
N ILE A 148 2.88 -10.36 -11.04
CA ILE A 148 1.78 -9.90 -11.90
C ILE A 148 1.18 -8.60 -11.35
N MET A 149 0.93 -8.53 -10.04
CA MET A 149 0.40 -7.33 -9.39
C MET A 149 1.39 -6.16 -9.53
N PHE A 150 2.66 -6.39 -9.27
CA PHE A 150 3.71 -5.38 -9.37
C PHE A 150 3.84 -4.82 -10.79
N GLU A 151 3.86 -5.66 -11.82
CA GLU A 151 3.91 -5.21 -13.21
C GLU A 151 2.71 -4.34 -13.59
N ARG A 152 1.51 -4.72 -13.13
CA ARG A 152 0.28 -3.94 -13.36
C ARG A 152 0.36 -2.58 -12.69
N LEU A 153 0.77 -2.52 -11.42
CA LEU A 153 0.88 -1.27 -10.66
C LEU A 153 1.96 -0.36 -11.22
N ASN A 154 3.08 -0.92 -11.67
CA ASN A 154 4.15 -0.15 -12.30
C ASN A 154 3.71 0.52 -13.59
N ARG A 155 2.95 -0.18 -14.44
CA ARG A 155 2.37 0.44 -15.64
C ARG A 155 1.46 1.60 -15.30
N GLN A 156 0.60 1.44 -14.30
CA GLN A 156 -0.31 2.51 -13.84
C GLN A 156 0.47 3.69 -13.26
N LEU A 157 1.51 3.43 -12.48
CA LEU A 157 2.39 4.44 -11.88
C LEU A 157 3.09 5.28 -12.96
N LEU A 158 3.69 4.63 -13.96
CA LEU A 158 4.36 5.29 -15.08
C LEU A 158 3.39 6.16 -15.89
N LEU A 159 2.19 5.67 -16.20
CA LEU A 159 1.16 6.44 -16.88
C LEU A 159 0.77 7.69 -16.08
N THR A 160 0.54 7.54 -14.77
CA THR A 160 0.21 8.66 -13.89
C THR A 160 1.34 9.70 -13.87
N TYR A 161 2.59 9.26 -13.78
CA TYR A 161 3.75 10.15 -13.80
C TYR A 161 3.86 10.94 -15.12
N HIS A 162 3.70 10.27 -16.26
CA HIS A 162 3.73 10.93 -17.56
C HIS A 162 2.60 11.95 -17.74
N ASP A 163 1.42 11.63 -17.25
CA ASP A 163 0.27 12.58 -17.31
C ASP A 163 0.48 13.81 -16.41
N MET A 164 1.08 13.62 -15.23
CA MET A 164 1.47 14.74 -14.36
C MET A 164 2.50 15.65 -15.04
N LYS A 165 3.52 15.08 -15.67
CA LYS A 165 4.55 15.86 -16.39
C LYS A 165 3.96 16.65 -17.56
N LYS A 166 3.07 16.04 -18.36
CA LYS A 166 2.40 16.75 -19.46
C LYS A 166 1.61 17.96 -18.96
N ARG A 167 0.91 17.85 -17.83
CA ARG A 167 0.13 18.95 -17.25
C ARG A 167 1.02 20.09 -16.74
N SER A 168 2.18 19.77 -16.16
CA SER A 168 3.12 20.78 -15.66
C SER A 168 3.85 21.55 -16.77
N PHE A 169 3.88 21.06 -18.02
CA PHE A 169 4.44 21.78 -19.19
C PHE A 169 3.39 22.56 -19.99
N ALA A 170 2.10 22.35 -19.73
CA ALA A 170 0.99 23.00 -20.44
C ALA A 170 0.42 24.24 -19.71
N GLY A 171 0.91 24.57 -18.53
CA GLY A 171 0.55 25.73 -17.71
C GLY A 171 1.73 26.66 -17.51
#